data_7bbafc56cdd88e76e5ab975645b8e41b
#
_entry.id   7bbafc56cdd88e76e5ab975645b8e41b
#
_cell.length_a   1.000
_cell.length_b   1.000
_cell.length_c   1.000
_cell.angle_alpha   90.00
_cell.angle_beta   90.00
_cell.angle_gamma   90.00
#
_symmetry.space_group_name_H-M   'P 1'
#
loop_
_entity.id
_entity.type
_entity.pdbx_description
1 polymer ?
#
loop_
_entity_poly.entity_id
_entity_poly.type
_entity_poly.pdbx_seq_one_letter_code
_entity_poly.pdbx_strand_id
1 'polypeptide(L)'
;SYLTEAKENGEKEHYIHGIFLQANKKNRNGRIYPMNVMEAEVDRYIKEVMKHNRAYGELGHPQGPQINLDRVSHIITELKRDGDNFVGKAKLTDTPMGNIAKGLLNSGAGLGVSSRGLGTLKPSKDGIMEVQDDFRLATAADIVADPSAPDAYVKGIMENVDWVYDSVKGTWLEQQLEDEKREIRGLSRAQIEEQKLARFNSFIQDRKSTRLNSSHV
;
A
#
# COMPACT_ATOMS: atom_id res chain seq x y z
N SER A 1 -6.71 -5.83 18.65
CA SER A 1 -6.19 -6.09 19.99
C SER A 1 -4.68 -6.31 19.98
N TYR A 2 -4.03 -6.05 21.10
CA TYR A 2 -2.61 -6.30 21.35
C TYR A 2 -2.48 -7.51 22.25
N LEU A 3 -1.66 -8.48 21.86
CA LEU A 3 -1.48 -9.74 22.56
C LEU A 3 0.00 -9.94 22.87
N THR A 4 0.28 -10.53 24.05
CA THR A 4 1.62 -10.95 24.45
C THR A 4 1.59 -12.46 24.69
N GLU A 5 2.43 -13.19 24.00
CA GLU A 5 2.57 -14.64 24.14
C GLU A 5 3.93 -14.97 24.72
N ALA A 6 4.00 -15.89 25.69
CA ALA A 6 5.25 -16.37 26.25
C ALA A 6 5.76 -17.55 25.42
N LYS A 7 7.05 -17.53 25.08
CA LYS A 7 7.75 -18.69 24.53
C LYS A 7 8.14 -19.68 25.64
N GLU A 8 8.48 -20.89 25.27
CA GLU A 8 8.99 -21.92 26.18
C GLU A 8 10.25 -21.47 26.94
N ASN A 9 11.06 -20.60 26.36
CA ASN A 9 12.25 -20.03 26.98
C ASN A 9 11.98 -18.80 27.88
N GLY A 10 10.70 -18.42 28.09
CA GLY A 10 10.30 -17.28 28.91
C GLY A 10 10.34 -15.91 28.22
N GLU A 11 10.82 -15.84 26.98
CA GLU A 11 10.73 -14.59 26.19
C GLU A 11 9.28 -14.29 25.80
N LYS A 12 8.94 -13.01 25.73
CA LYS A 12 7.61 -12.56 25.35
C LYS A 12 7.59 -12.13 23.88
N GLU A 13 6.70 -12.72 23.11
CA GLU A 13 6.37 -12.25 21.77
C GLU A 13 5.14 -11.34 21.79
N HIS A 14 5.17 -10.31 20.99
CA HIS A 14 4.14 -9.29 20.93
C HIS A 14 3.43 -9.33 19.58
N TYR A 15 2.11 -9.34 19.62
CA TYR A 15 1.26 -9.43 18.43
C TYR A 15 0.21 -8.34 18.41
N ILE A 16 -0.17 -7.94 17.23
CA ILE A 16 -1.41 -7.21 16.95
C ILE A 16 -2.38 -8.14 16.24
N HIS A 17 -3.65 -8.05 16.58
CA HIS A 17 -4.71 -8.86 16.01
C HIS A 17 -5.96 -8.03 15.80
N GLY A 18 -6.65 -8.23 14.70
CA GLY A 18 -7.91 -7.53 14.38
C GLY A 18 -8.26 -7.64 12.91
N ILE A 19 -9.22 -6.84 12.49
CA ILE A 19 -9.59 -6.75 11.09
C ILE A 19 -8.50 -5.96 10.36
N PHE A 20 -7.90 -6.56 9.32
CA PHE A 20 -6.88 -5.92 8.49
C PHE A 20 -7.47 -5.39 7.18
N LEU A 21 -8.44 -6.11 6.58
CA LEU A 21 -9.08 -5.75 5.33
C LEU A 21 -10.60 -5.92 5.43
N GLN A 22 -11.35 -5.13 4.66
CA GLN A 22 -12.81 -5.26 4.52
C GLN A 22 -13.20 -5.23 3.05
N ALA A 23 -14.06 -6.17 2.65
CA ALA A 23 -14.69 -6.20 1.34
C ALA A 23 -16.13 -5.67 1.42
N ASN A 24 -16.75 -5.42 0.28
CA ASN A 24 -18.16 -5.02 0.09
C ASN A 24 -18.60 -3.79 0.89
N LYS A 25 -17.72 -3.13 1.59
CA LYS A 25 -18.01 -1.94 2.42
C LYS A 25 -17.32 -0.71 1.87
N LYS A 26 -18.08 0.38 1.72
CA LYS A 26 -17.52 1.67 1.32
C LYS A 26 -16.59 2.19 2.42
N ASN A 27 -15.34 2.40 2.08
CA ASN A 27 -14.36 2.99 2.99
C ASN A 27 -14.45 4.52 3.03
N ARG A 28 -13.65 5.17 3.89
CA ARG A 28 -13.64 6.64 4.01
C ARG A 28 -13.15 7.36 2.75
N ASN A 29 -12.43 6.66 1.87
CA ASN A 29 -11.97 7.20 0.59
C ASN A 29 -13.00 7.05 -0.53
N GLY A 30 -14.23 6.63 -0.21
CA GLY A 30 -15.30 6.46 -1.19
C GLY A 30 -15.15 5.24 -2.08
N ARG A 31 -14.36 4.23 -1.67
CA ARG A 31 -14.06 3.03 -2.45
C ARG A 31 -14.71 1.78 -1.87
N ILE A 32 -15.04 0.85 -2.75
CA ILE A 32 -15.46 -0.50 -2.40
C ILE A 32 -14.50 -1.50 -3.04
N TYR A 33 -14.14 -2.50 -2.26
CA TYR A 33 -13.40 -3.68 -2.70
C TYR A 33 -14.40 -4.83 -2.85
N PRO A 34 -14.72 -5.28 -4.07
CA PRO A 34 -15.60 -6.45 -4.26
C PRO A 34 -14.99 -7.68 -3.58
N MET A 35 -15.84 -8.55 -3.02
CA MET A 35 -15.37 -9.73 -2.29
C MET A 35 -14.50 -10.64 -3.17
N ASN A 36 -14.92 -10.89 -4.40
CA ASN A 36 -14.16 -11.73 -5.33
C ASN A 36 -12.76 -11.17 -5.63
N VAL A 37 -12.62 -9.86 -5.74
CA VAL A 37 -11.33 -9.18 -5.95
C VAL A 37 -10.45 -9.29 -4.70
N MET A 38 -11.04 -8.99 -3.53
CA MET A 38 -10.31 -9.04 -2.27
C MET A 38 -9.87 -10.46 -1.92
N GLU A 39 -10.76 -11.45 -2.07
CA GLU A 39 -10.47 -12.86 -1.77
C GLU A 39 -9.36 -13.41 -2.69
N ALA A 40 -9.46 -13.18 -4.01
CA ALA A 40 -8.43 -13.60 -4.95
C ALA A 40 -7.05 -13.00 -4.61
N GLU A 41 -7.01 -11.72 -4.24
CA GLU A 41 -5.75 -11.08 -3.89
C GLU A 41 -5.21 -11.53 -2.52
N VAL A 42 -6.07 -11.76 -1.54
CA VAL A 42 -5.66 -12.32 -0.24
C VAL A 42 -5.09 -13.72 -0.41
N ASP A 43 -5.72 -14.57 -1.22
CA ASP A 43 -5.23 -15.92 -1.50
C ASP A 43 -3.85 -15.88 -2.18
N ARG A 44 -3.66 -14.97 -3.17
CA ARG A 44 -2.35 -14.74 -3.78
C ARG A 44 -1.34 -14.27 -2.75
N TYR A 45 -1.69 -13.28 -1.93
CA TYR A 45 -0.81 -12.70 -0.92
C TYR A 45 -0.35 -13.74 0.11
N ILE A 46 -1.26 -14.59 0.58
CA ILE A 46 -0.93 -15.71 1.47
C ILE A 46 0.05 -16.66 0.78
N LYS A 47 -0.25 -17.07 -0.46
CA LYS A 47 0.52 -18.07 -1.20
C LYS A 47 1.91 -17.58 -1.60
N GLU A 48 2.02 -16.33 -2.06
CA GLU A 48 3.24 -15.81 -2.67
C GLU A 48 4.09 -14.97 -1.73
N VAL A 49 3.49 -14.40 -0.68
CA VAL A 49 4.17 -13.46 0.23
C VAL A 49 4.29 -14.05 1.62
N MET A 50 3.15 -14.44 2.25
CA MET A 50 3.17 -14.91 3.64
C MET A 50 3.88 -16.25 3.78
N LYS A 51 3.66 -17.22 2.88
CA LYS A 51 4.35 -18.53 2.91
C LYS A 51 5.86 -18.43 2.78
N HIS A 52 6.35 -17.33 2.27
CA HIS A 52 7.79 -17.05 2.16
C HIS A 52 8.33 -16.12 3.26
N ASN A 53 7.55 -15.90 4.33
CA ASN A 53 7.90 -15.00 5.43
C ASN A 53 8.27 -13.57 4.98
N ARG A 54 7.61 -13.06 3.94
CA ARG A 54 7.83 -11.73 3.37
C ARG A 54 6.67 -10.76 3.55
N ALA A 55 5.69 -11.12 4.37
CA ALA A 55 4.52 -10.29 4.64
C ALA A 55 4.84 -9.18 5.65
N TYR A 56 5.76 -8.30 5.27
CA TYR A 56 6.19 -7.18 6.09
C TYR A 56 5.12 -6.09 6.17
N GLY A 57 5.03 -5.43 7.33
CA GLY A 57 4.30 -4.20 7.53
C GLY A 57 5.18 -3.13 8.17
N GLU A 58 4.92 -1.89 7.83
CA GLU A 58 5.71 -0.75 8.26
C GLU A 58 5.03 0.04 9.37
N LEU A 59 5.80 0.85 10.09
CA LEU A 59 5.28 1.86 11.00
C LEU A 59 5.03 3.16 10.23
N GLY A 60 3.75 3.54 10.12
CA GLY A 60 3.27 4.60 9.25
C GLY A 60 3.14 4.17 7.80
N HIS A 61 2.40 4.95 7.00
CA HIS A 61 2.36 4.77 5.56
C HIS A 61 3.52 5.52 4.91
N PRO A 62 4.46 4.84 4.21
CA PRO A 62 5.43 5.51 3.37
C PRO A 62 4.77 6.03 2.09
N GLN A 63 5.49 6.89 1.39
CA GLN A 63 5.13 7.24 0.02
C GLN A 63 5.50 6.07 -0.90
N GLY A 64 4.52 5.51 -1.59
CA GLY A 64 4.71 4.42 -2.56
C GLY A 64 4.38 3.02 -2.03
N PRO A 65 4.27 2.05 -2.96
CA PRO A 65 3.88 0.68 -2.65
C PRO A 65 5.05 -0.19 -2.19
N GLN A 66 6.27 0.28 -2.34
CA GLN A 66 7.47 -0.49 -1.98
C GLN A 66 7.59 -0.63 -0.47
N ILE A 67 8.06 -1.79 -0.03
CA ILE A 67 8.38 -2.03 1.38
C ILE A 67 9.80 -1.52 1.65
N ASN A 68 9.92 -0.64 2.66
CA ASN A 68 11.21 -0.15 3.15
C ASN A 68 11.61 -0.96 4.38
N LEU A 69 12.65 -1.76 4.25
CA LEU A 69 13.06 -2.69 5.32
C LEU A 69 13.48 -1.98 6.61
N ASP A 70 13.99 -0.77 6.52
CA ASP A 70 14.34 0.08 7.68
C ASP A 70 13.11 0.59 8.45
N ARG A 71 11.91 0.51 7.86
CA ARG A 71 10.64 0.91 8.47
C ARG A 71 9.79 -0.26 8.95
N VAL A 72 10.22 -1.50 8.70
CA VAL A 72 9.47 -2.69 9.09
C VAL A 72 9.31 -2.75 10.62
N SER A 73 8.06 -2.83 11.05
CA SER A 73 7.65 -2.92 12.47
C SER A 73 7.03 -4.26 12.84
N HIS A 74 6.54 -5.01 11.84
CA HIS A 74 5.87 -6.29 12.09
C HIS A 74 5.87 -7.19 10.85
N ILE A 75 5.55 -8.46 11.08
CA ILE A 75 5.35 -9.47 10.04
C ILE A 75 3.96 -10.07 10.23
N ILE A 76 3.17 -10.09 9.16
CA ILE A 76 1.83 -10.68 9.17
C ILE A 76 1.97 -12.19 9.15
N THR A 77 1.41 -12.86 10.16
CA THR A 77 1.53 -14.30 10.37
C THR A 77 0.24 -15.06 10.05
N GLU A 78 -0.90 -14.39 10.17
CA GLU A 78 -2.20 -14.95 9.83
C GLU A 78 -3.07 -13.92 9.11
N LEU A 79 -3.87 -14.40 8.17
CA LEU A 79 -4.89 -13.63 7.49
C LEU A 79 -6.01 -14.59 7.07
N LYS A 80 -7.20 -14.42 7.63
CA LYS A 80 -8.34 -15.33 7.42
C LYS A 80 -9.60 -14.53 7.17
N ARG A 81 -10.43 -15.00 6.24
CA ARG A 81 -11.74 -14.43 5.98
C ARG A 81 -12.71 -14.71 7.12
N ASP A 82 -13.46 -13.69 7.51
CA ASP A 82 -14.58 -13.73 8.45
C ASP A 82 -15.71 -12.82 7.92
N GLY A 83 -16.67 -13.41 7.22
CA GLY A 83 -17.72 -12.65 6.52
C GLY A 83 -17.14 -11.74 5.44
N ASP A 84 -17.42 -10.45 5.56
CA ASP A 84 -16.86 -9.39 4.70
C ASP A 84 -15.50 -8.86 5.20
N ASN A 85 -15.01 -9.38 6.31
CA ASN A 85 -13.73 -8.98 6.89
C ASN A 85 -12.64 -10.02 6.62
N PHE A 86 -11.40 -9.55 6.65
CA PHE A 86 -10.22 -10.41 6.74
C PHE A 86 -9.51 -10.08 8.05
N VAL A 87 -9.57 -11.03 8.98
CA VAL A 87 -8.96 -10.92 10.28
C VAL A 87 -7.51 -11.37 10.19
N GLY A 88 -6.61 -10.55 10.68
CA GLY A 88 -5.18 -10.79 10.65
C GLY A 88 -4.55 -10.84 12.02
N LYS A 89 -3.42 -11.53 12.11
CA LYS A 89 -2.48 -11.50 13.22
C LYS A 89 -1.09 -11.14 12.69
N ALA A 90 -0.40 -10.25 13.37
CA ALA A 90 0.95 -9.87 12.99
C ALA A 90 1.85 -9.80 14.23
N LYS A 91 3.06 -10.33 14.09
CA LYS A 91 4.09 -10.32 15.10
C LYS A 91 4.90 -9.03 15.02
N LEU A 92 5.02 -8.29 16.11
CA LEU A 92 5.89 -7.13 16.21
C LEU A 92 7.36 -7.59 16.24
N THR A 93 8.17 -6.95 15.40
CA THR A 93 9.60 -7.28 15.27
C THR A 93 10.46 -6.57 16.33
N ASP A 94 11.70 -7.04 16.50
CA ASP A 94 12.70 -6.39 17.35
C ASP A 94 13.52 -5.31 16.61
N THR A 95 13.00 -4.87 15.44
CA THR A 95 13.52 -3.71 14.71
C THR A 95 13.23 -2.41 15.46
N PRO A 96 13.94 -1.30 15.17
CA PRO A 96 13.67 0.00 15.79
C PRO A 96 12.17 0.39 15.69
N MET A 97 11.55 0.20 14.53
CA MET A 97 10.13 0.54 14.31
C MET A 97 9.17 -0.39 15.06
N GLY A 98 9.51 -1.69 15.15
CA GLY A 98 8.75 -2.63 15.96
C GLY A 98 8.83 -2.31 17.46
N ASN A 99 9.98 -1.89 17.94
CA ASN A 99 10.15 -1.48 19.35
C ASN A 99 9.38 -0.18 19.67
N ILE A 100 9.32 0.77 18.74
CA ILE A 100 8.47 1.96 18.88
C ILE A 100 6.99 1.53 18.99
N ALA A 101 6.52 0.67 18.10
CA ALA A 101 5.15 0.16 18.14
C ALA A 101 4.83 -0.55 19.46
N LYS A 102 5.72 -1.43 19.94
CA LYS A 102 5.59 -2.09 21.25
C LYS A 102 5.52 -1.07 22.40
N GLY A 103 6.40 -0.08 22.41
CA GLY A 103 6.43 0.97 23.43
C GLY A 103 5.11 1.76 23.49
N LEU A 104 4.58 2.15 22.33
CA LEU A 104 3.31 2.85 22.23
C LEU A 104 2.14 1.99 22.75
N LEU A 105 2.06 0.73 22.32
CA LEU A 105 1.01 -0.20 22.75
C LEU A 105 1.09 -0.51 24.25
N ASN A 106 2.28 -0.72 24.78
CA ASN A 106 2.50 -0.93 26.22
C ASN A 106 2.11 0.30 27.05
N SER A 107 2.20 1.48 26.47
CA SER A 107 1.77 2.76 27.10
C SER A 107 0.26 3.00 26.97
N GLY A 108 -0.49 2.07 26.39
CA GLY A 108 -1.93 2.19 26.20
C GLY A 108 -2.38 3.01 24.99
N ALA A 109 -1.45 3.32 24.07
CA ALA A 109 -1.81 4.04 22.83
C ALA A 109 -2.71 3.16 21.94
N GLY A 110 -3.75 3.77 21.37
CA GLY A 110 -4.56 3.19 20.31
C GLY A 110 -3.83 3.30 18.98
N LEU A 111 -3.43 2.18 18.41
CA LEU A 111 -2.88 2.11 17.06
C LEU A 111 -3.82 1.38 16.12
N GLY A 112 -3.88 1.81 14.88
CA GLY A 112 -4.63 1.16 13.85
C GLY A 112 -3.75 0.40 12.87
N VAL A 113 -4.39 -0.33 11.97
CA VAL A 113 -3.73 -0.94 10.82
C VAL A 113 -4.41 -0.52 9.54
N SER A 114 -3.64 -0.43 8.47
CA SER A 114 -4.13 0.00 7.18
C SER A 114 -3.40 -0.73 6.06
N SER A 115 -4.15 -1.31 5.12
CA SER A 115 -3.54 -1.97 3.97
C SER A 115 -2.96 -0.96 2.98
N ARG A 116 -1.99 -1.40 2.23
CA ARG A 116 -1.38 -0.69 1.12
C ARG A 116 -1.39 -1.58 -0.10
N GLY A 117 -1.97 -1.09 -1.18
CA GLY A 117 -2.10 -1.84 -2.42
C GLY A 117 -2.36 -0.92 -3.60
N LEU A 118 -2.32 -1.49 -4.78
CA LEU A 118 -2.48 -0.80 -6.05
C LEU A 118 -3.50 -1.53 -6.91
N GLY A 119 -4.22 -0.79 -7.71
CA GLY A 119 -5.22 -1.34 -8.62
C GLY A 119 -5.99 -0.25 -9.33
N THR A 120 -6.64 -0.61 -10.41
CA THR A 120 -7.51 0.29 -11.17
C THR A 120 -8.82 0.55 -10.43
N LEU A 121 -9.34 1.76 -10.56
CA LEU A 121 -10.65 2.15 -10.03
C LEU A 121 -11.62 2.43 -11.18
N LYS A 122 -12.85 1.95 -11.06
CA LYS A 122 -13.95 2.30 -11.98
C LYS A 122 -15.12 2.87 -11.18
N PRO A 123 -15.80 3.91 -11.67
CA PRO A 123 -17.00 4.39 -11.02
C PRO A 123 -18.14 3.36 -11.21
N SER A 124 -18.82 3.01 -10.10
CA SER A 124 -20.06 2.27 -10.13
C SER A 124 -21.24 3.18 -10.52
N LYS A 125 -22.42 2.59 -10.74
CA LYS A 125 -23.63 3.35 -11.08
C LYS A 125 -24.01 4.40 -10.03
N ASP A 126 -23.61 4.18 -8.78
CA ASP A 126 -23.89 5.07 -7.65
C ASP A 126 -22.77 6.08 -7.37
N GLY A 127 -21.81 6.23 -8.29
CA GLY A 127 -20.68 7.14 -8.15
C GLY A 127 -19.62 6.69 -7.12
N ILE A 128 -19.73 5.47 -6.61
CA ILE A 128 -18.75 4.87 -5.72
C ILE A 128 -17.64 4.27 -6.58
N MET A 129 -16.38 4.48 -6.18
CA MET A 129 -15.24 3.91 -6.89
C MET A 129 -15.05 2.45 -6.49
N GLU A 130 -15.12 1.56 -7.47
CA GLU A 130 -14.96 0.13 -7.30
C GLU A 130 -13.56 -0.32 -7.74
N VAL A 131 -12.87 -1.05 -6.85
CA VAL A 131 -11.54 -1.62 -7.12
C VAL A 131 -11.67 -2.79 -8.07
N GLN A 132 -10.80 -2.85 -9.07
CA GLN A 132 -10.84 -3.87 -10.12
C GLN A 132 -9.95 -5.07 -9.80
N ASP A 133 -10.01 -6.11 -10.64
CA ASP A 133 -9.32 -7.39 -10.49
C ASP A 133 -7.79 -7.35 -10.66
N ASP A 134 -7.26 -6.22 -11.12
CA ASP A 134 -5.82 -5.95 -11.13
C ASP A 134 -5.26 -5.50 -9.77
N PHE A 135 -6.11 -5.46 -8.73
CA PHE A 135 -5.69 -5.10 -7.37
C PHE A 135 -4.59 -6.01 -6.85
N ARG A 136 -3.53 -5.40 -6.28
CA ARG A 136 -2.40 -6.10 -5.65
C ARG A 136 -2.02 -5.42 -4.33
N LEU A 137 -1.93 -6.23 -3.27
CA LEU A 137 -1.45 -5.80 -1.96
C LEU A 137 0.08 -5.69 -1.97
N ALA A 138 0.58 -4.54 -1.57
CA ALA A 138 1.96 -4.37 -1.14
C ALA A 138 2.13 -4.89 0.29
N THR A 139 1.15 -4.56 1.16
CA THR A 139 1.00 -5.15 2.50
C THR A 139 -0.47 -5.18 2.90
N ALA A 140 -0.85 -6.21 3.64
CA ALA A 140 -2.20 -6.30 4.19
C ALA A 140 -2.41 -5.38 5.41
N ALA A 141 -1.34 -4.92 6.07
CA ALA A 141 -1.41 -4.00 7.19
C ALA A 141 -0.10 -3.24 7.37
N ASP A 142 -0.15 -1.91 7.43
CA ASP A 142 0.83 -1.03 8.06
C ASP A 142 0.25 -0.55 9.40
N ILE A 143 1.09 -0.31 10.41
CA ILE A 143 0.63 0.30 11.68
C ILE A 143 0.54 1.82 11.50
N VAL A 144 -0.63 2.38 11.79
CA VAL A 144 -0.93 3.81 11.62
C VAL A 144 -1.57 4.40 12.86
N ALA A 145 -1.37 5.71 13.07
CA ALA A 145 -1.96 6.42 14.20
C ALA A 145 -3.48 6.64 14.01
N ASP A 146 -3.90 6.96 12.78
CA ASP A 146 -5.31 7.22 12.45
C ASP A 146 -5.73 6.39 11.23
N PRO A 147 -6.41 5.31 11.47
CA PRO A 147 -6.86 4.40 10.44
C PRO A 147 -8.15 4.88 9.77
N SER A 148 -8.29 4.58 8.49
CA SER A 148 -9.36 5.12 7.66
C SER A 148 -10.64 4.31 7.60
N ALA A 149 -10.68 3.11 8.15
CA ALA A 149 -11.91 2.35 8.23
C ALA A 149 -12.56 2.51 9.60
N PRO A 150 -13.91 2.66 9.69
CA PRO A 150 -14.60 2.83 10.97
C PRO A 150 -14.49 1.61 11.88
N ASP A 151 -14.38 0.41 11.33
CA ASP A 151 -14.38 -0.86 12.07
C ASP A 151 -13.11 -1.69 11.86
N ALA A 152 -12.37 -1.39 10.83
CA ALA A 152 -11.06 -1.91 10.56
C ALA A 152 -10.35 -0.93 9.66
N TYR A 153 -9.17 -0.74 9.92
CA TYR A 153 -8.35 0.28 9.40
C TYR A 153 -7.82 -0.08 8.02
N VAL A 154 -8.38 0.52 6.96
CA VAL A 154 -7.82 0.42 5.61
C VAL A 154 -7.71 1.80 5.01
N LYS A 155 -6.52 2.33 4.92
CA LYS A 155 -6.15 3.36 3.96
C LYS A 155 -4.97 2.86 3.16
N GLY A 156 -5.01 3.16 1.94
CA GLY A 156 -3.86 3.08 1.11
C GLY A 156 -4.25 2.95 -0.33
N ILE A 157 -4.66 4.02 -0.88
CA ILE A 157 -4.28 4.37 -2.23
C ILE A 157 -3.79 5.78 -2.09
N MET A 158 -2.55 6.01 -2.47
CA MET A 158 -1.97 7.33 -2.38
C MET A 158 -2.81 8.26 -3.25
N GLU A 159 -3.29 9.33 -2.65
CA GLU A 159 -3.98 10.36 -3.40
C GLU A 159 -2.99 10.95 -4.41
N ASN A 160 -3.41 10.99 -5.68
CA ASN A 160 -2.75 11.65 -6.82
C ASN A 160 -1.59 10.93 -7.52
N VAL A 161 -1.32 9.67 -7.27
CA VAL A 161 -0.31 8.93 -8.04
C VAL A 161 -0.87 7.58 -8.45
N ASP A 162 -0.98 7.35 -9.76
CA ASP A 162 -1.26 6.03 -10.31
C ASP A 162 0.06 5.24 -10.43
N TRP A 163 0.06 4.06 -9.83
CA TRP A 163 1.20 3.16 -9.89
C TRP A 163 0.88 1.99 -10.82
N VAL A 164 1.79 1.69 -11.73
CA VAL A 164 1.68 0.51 -12.61
C VAL A 164 2.77 -0.47 -12.25
N TYR A 165 2.38 -1.74 -12.10
CA TYR A 165 3.34 -2.80 -11.89
C TYR A 165 4.00 -3.20 -13.21
N ASP A 166 5.30 -2.96 -13.32
CA ASP A 166 6.12 -3.44 -14.43
C ASP A 166 6.53 -4.88 -14.16
N SER A 167 5.85 -5.82 -14.79
CA SER A 167 6.10 -7.25 -14.63
C SER A 167 7.46 -7.70 -15.17
N VAL A 168 8.08 -6.92 -16.05
CA VAL A 168 9.41 -7.21 -16.60
C VAL A 168 10.50 -6.82 -15.60
N LYS A 169 10.32 -5.68 -14.93
CA LYS A 169 11.25 -5.18 -13.92
C LYS A 169 10.96 -5.68 -12.50
N GLY A 170 9.79 -6.29 -12.28
CA GLY A 170 9.34 -6.72 -10.96
C GLY A 170 9.17 -5.58 -9.96
N THR A 171 8.90 -4.36 -10.44
CA THR A 171 8.79 -3.14 -9.62
C THR A 171 7.58 -2.31 -10.02
N TRP A 172 7.16 -1.47 -9.08
CA TRP A 172 6.10 -0.52 -9.30
C TRP A 172 6.66 0.79 -9.87
N LEU A 173 6.02 1.30 -10.93
CA LEU A 173 6.35 2.56 -11.57
C LEU A 173 5.26 3.59 -11.27
N GLU A 174 5.66 4.78 -10.89
CA GLU A 174 4.78 5.91 -10.72
C GLU A 174 4.22 6.35 -12.08
N GLN A 175 2.90 6.41 -12.19
CA GLN A 175 2.22 6.85 -13.40
C GLN A 175 1.50 8.19 -13.12
N GLN A 176 2.10 9.27 -13.52
CA GLN A 176 1.51 10.64 -13.45
C GLN A 176 0.47 10.87 -14.57
N LEU A 177 -0.45 9.93 -14.79
CA LEU A 177 -1.25 9.90 -16.01
C LEU A 177 -2.60 10.62 -15.94
N GLU A 178 -3.20 10.75 -14.76
CA GLU A 178 -4.57 11.31 -14.67
C GLU A 178 -4.59 12.84 -14.75
N ASP A 179 -3.65 13.51 -14.13
CA ASP A 179 -3.53 14.98 -14.24
C ASP A 179 -3.09 15.38 -15.64
N GLU A 180 -2.18 14.63 -16.25
CA GLU A 180 -1.76 14.84 -17.64
C GLU A 180 -2.88 14.59 -18.64
N LYS A 181 -3.69 13.55 -18.45
CA LYS A 181 -4.89 13.32 -19.29
C LYS A 181 -5.94 14.42 -19.14
N ARG A 182 -6.06 14.99 -17.96
CA ARG A 182 -7.01 16.08 -17.67
C ARG A 182 -6.55 17.38 -18.30
N GLU A 183 -5.27 17.70 -18.23
CA GLU A 183 -4.66 18.83 -18.94
C GLU A 183 -4.78 18.68 -20.46
N ILE A 184 -4.45 17.49 -21.00
CA ILE A 184 -4.51 17.21 -22.44
C ILE A 184 -5.93 17.31 -22.99
N ARG A 185 -6.95 16.91 -22.24
CA ARG A 185 -8.37 17.02 -22.65
C ARG A 185 -8.87 18.45 -22.77
N GLY A 186 -8.23 19.39 -22.07
CA GLY A 186 -8.54 20.83 -22.15
C GLY A 186 -7.79 21.59 -23.23
N LEU A 187 -6.81 20.98 -23.91
CA LEU A 187 -5.94 21.62 -24.85
C LEU A 187 -6.41 21.47 -26.30
N SER A 188 -6.21 22.50 -27.10
CA SER A 188 -6.35 22.42 -28.55
C SER A 188 -5.23 21.58 -29.18
N ARG A 189 -5.45 21.06 -30.40
CA ARG A 189 -4.47 20.22 -31.09
C ARG A 189 -3.10 20.89 -31.25
N ALA A 190 -3.08 22.22 -31.47
CA ALA A 190 -1.85 23.00 -31.57
C ALA A 190 -1.09 23.07 -30.25
N GLN A 191 -1.81 23.25 -29.12
CA GLN A 191 -1.23 23.28 -27.80
C GLN A 191 -0.67 21.92 -27.37
N ILE A 192 -1.30 20.82 -27.79
CA ILE A 192 -0.80 19.46 -27.56
C ILE A 192 0.55 19.23 -28.26
N GLU A 193 0.67 19.69 -29.52
CA GLU A 193 1.92 19.55 -30.28
C GLU A 193 3.05 20.41 -29.69
N GLU A 194 2.73 21.61 -29.23
CA GLU A 194 3.70 22.50 -28.58
C GLU A 194 4.20 21.92 -27.25
N GLN A 195 3.30 21.37 -26.43
CA GLN A 195 3.68 20.69 -25.16
C GLN A 195 4.50 19.44 -25.40
N LYS A 196 4.18 18.62 -26.39
CA LYS A 196 5.00 17.47 -26.78
C LYS A 196 6.43 17.88 -27.12
N LEU A 197 6.59 18.95 -27.89
CA LEU A 197 7.90 19.45 -28.27
C LEU A 197 8.69 19.98 -27.07
N ALA A 198 8.04 20.72 -26.18
CA ALA A 198 8.65 21.24 -24.95
C ALA A 198 9.11 20.13 -24.02
N ARG A 199 8.26 19.10 -23.79
CA ARG A 199 8.60 17.93 -22.95
C ARG A 199 9.71 17.08 -23.57
N PHE A 200 9.70 16.89 -24.88
CA PHE A 200 10.78 16.19 -25.59
C PHE A 200 12.12 16.93 -25.42
N ASN A 201 12.13 18.24 -25.56
CA ASN A 201 13.33 19.04 -25.37
C ASN A 201 13.85 19.00 -23.92
N SER A 202 12.97 19.05 -22.93
CA SER A 202 13.31 18.89 -21.51
C SER A 202 13.93 17.52 -21.25
N PHE A 203 13.33 16.45 -21.77
CA PHE A 203 13.86 15.08 -21.64
C PHE A 203 15.26 14.92 -22.26
N ILE A 204 15.52 15.56 -23.41
CA ILE A 204 16.85 15.54 -24.05
C ILE A 204 17.88 16.32 -23.22
N GLN A 205 17.47 17.43 -22.59
CA GLN A 205 18.34 18.22 -21.73
C GLN A 205 18.71 17.47 -20.44
N ASP A 206 17.75 16.81 -19.79
CA ASP A 206 17.99 15.99 -18.60
C ASP A 206 18.95 14.83 -18.88
N ARG A 207 18.83 14.17 -20.03
CA ARG A 207 19.79 13.15 -20.44
C ARG A 207 21.18 13.66 -20.72
N LYS A 208 21.32 14.90 -21.20
CA LYS A 208 22.63 15.53 -21.41
C LYS A 208 23.28 15.90 -20.07
N SER A 209 22.53 16.42 -19.10
CA SER A 209 23.01 16.74 -17.76
C SER A 209 23.43 15.50 -16.96
N THR A 210 22.69 14.40 -17.08
CA THR A 210 23.01 13.12 -16.43
C THR A 210 24.27 12.47 -16.99
N ARG A 211 24.53 12.62 -18.30
CA ARG A 211 25.79 12.14 -18.92
C ARG A 211 27.03 12.96 -18.55
N LEU A 212 26.86 14.25 -18.32
CA LEU A 212 27.98 15.11 -17.91
C LEU A 212 28.41 14.86 -16.45
N ASN A 213 27.49 14.45 -15.58
CA ASN A 213 27.81 14.10 -14.18
C ASN A 213 28.40 12.68 -14.02
N SER A 214 28.29 11.80 -15.00
CA SER A 214 28.88 10.45 -14.95
C SER A 214 30.28 10.35 -15.57
N SER A 215 30.83 11.46 -16.06
CA SER A 215 32.19 11.50 -16.65
C SER A 215 33.23 12.17 -15.72
N HIS A 216 32.89 12.40 -14.44
CA HIS A 216 33.78 12.96 -13.43
C HIS A 216 33.80 12.12 -12.13
N VAL A 217 33.92 10.79 -12.25
CA VAL A 217 34.31 9.89 -11.17
C VAL A 217 35.42 8.98 -11.68
#